data_2c2c66494235cba46c2b188ed7a57209
#
_entry.id   2c2c66494235cba46c2b188ed7a57209
#
_cell.length_a   1.000
_cell.length_b   1.000
_cell.length_c   1.000
_cell.angle_alpha   90.00
_cell.angle_beta   90.00
_cell.angle_gamma   90.00
#
_symmetry.space_group_name_H-M   'P 1'
#
loop_
_entity.id
_entity.type
_entity.pdbx_description
1 polymer ?
#
loop_
_entity_poly.entity_id
_entity_poly.type
_entity_poly.pdbx_seq_one_letter_code
_entity_poly.pdbx_strand_id
1 'polypeptide(L)'
;MSVGSATYIWVLDRKKPAERRGYVQLIDGSQMFTKMRKSLGSKRKELAPADIETLVKLYAAFENADDKRSMVFPGEAFGFRTITVERPLRLAFTATADRIDVAIEASAVQKLDEVTQEQLRRALQTLDRNTVWKTRPAFDQALGKALGSAGLQVGSPVRKAIHAALSERDETAEICRDAKGNPEPDPK
;
A
#
# COMPACT_ATOMS: atom_id res chain seq x y z
N MET A 1 -32.96 -14.16 -8.65
CA MET A 1 -32.30 -13.64 -9.89
C MET A 1 -31.27 -14.66 -10.33
N SER A 2 -31.40 -15.27 -11.50
CA SER A 2 -30.39 -16.19 -12.04
C SER A 2 -29.22 -15.35 -12.56
N VAL A 3 -28.08 -15.44 -11.92
CA VAL A 3 -26.85 -14.85 -12.43
C VAL A 3 -26.45 -15.65 -13.66
N GLY A 4 -26.59 -15.06 -14.84
CA GLY A 4 -26.13 -15.68 -16.08
C GLY A 4 -24.61 -15.78 -16.06
N SER A 5 -24.08 -17.00 -16.12
CA SER A 5 -22.64 -17.22 -16.27
C SER A 5 -22.19 -16.81 -17.67
N ALA A 6 -21.24 -15.88 -17.77
CA ALA A 6 -20.57 -15.58 -19.02
C ALA A 6 -19.55 -16.68 -19.35
N THR A 7 -19.51 -17.09 -20.63
CA THR A 7 -18.51 -18.04 -21.12
C THR A 7 -17.49 -17.28 -21.97
N TYR A 8 -16.19 -17.51 -21.69
CA TYR A 8 -15.10 -16.92 -22.43
C TYR A 8 -14.33 -17.98 -23.20
N ILE A 9 -13.99 -17.67 -24.44
CA ILE A 9 -13.14 -18.52 -25.29
C ILE A 9 -11.80 -17.83 -25.44
N TRP A 10 -10.73 -18.53 -25.08
CA TRP A 10 -9.36 -18.05 -25.19
C TRP A 10 -8.67 -18.72 -26.38
N VAL A 11 -8.17 -17.89 -27.31
CA VAL A 11 -7.37 -18.35 -28.43
C VAL A 11 -5.92 -17.91 -28.20
N LEU A 12 -5.06 -18.87 -27.87
CA LEU A 12 -3.63 -18.64 -27.59
C LEU A 12 -2.81 -19.24 -28.74
N ASP A 13 -2.07 -18.39 -29.44
CA ASP A 13 -1.21 -18.83 -30.53
C ASP A 13 0.21 -18.32 -30.33
N ARG A 14 1.19 -19.24 -30.32
CA ARG A 14 2.62 -18.92 -30.25
C ARG A 14 3.23 -18.57 -31.61
N LYS A 15 2.58 -18.94 -32.69
CA LYS A 15 3.04 -18.72 -34.07
C LYS A 15 2.25 -17.62 -34.77
N LYS A 16 1.80 -16.62 -34.03
CA LYS A 16 1.06 -15.49 -34.57
C LYS A 16 1.77 -14.88 -35.79
N PRO A 17 1.03 -14.53 -36.84
CA PRO A 17 1.51 -13.67 -37.90
C PRO A 17 2.10 -12.37 -37.35
N ALA A 18 3.01 -11.75 -38.11
CA ALA A 18 3.74 -10.57 -37.63
C ALA A 18 2.84 -9.43 -37.19
N GLU A 19 1.75 -9.18 -37.91
CA GLU A 19 0.74 -8.14 -37.64
C GLU A 19 -0.02 -8.37 -36.33
N ARG A 20 -0.08 -9.61 -35.82
CA ARG A 20 -0.80 -9.95 -34.57
C ARG A 20 0.14 -10.07 -33.35
N ARG A 21 1.44 -9.98 -33.57
CA ARG A 21 2.41 -10.13 -32.47
C ARG A 21 2.38 -8.91 -31.55
N GLY A 22 2.31 -9.16 -30.26
CA GLY A 22 2.23 -8.09 -29.25
C GLY A 22 0.83 -7.50 -29.06
N TYR A 23 -0.19 -8.04 -29.76
CA TYR A 23 -1.56 -7.56 -29.65
C TYR A 23 -2.51 -8.61 -29.09
N VAL A 24 -3.61 -8.12 -28.48
CA VAL A 24 -4.73 -8.89 -27.98
C VAL A 24 -5.98 -8.36 -28.68
N GLN A 25 -6.73 -9.25 -29.31
CA GLN A 25 -8.04 -8.94 -29.87
C GLN A 25 -9.12 -9.40 -28.90
N LEU A 26 -10.04 -8.51 -28.55
CA LEU A 26 -11.24 -8.80 -27.78
C LEU A 26 -12.44 -8.77 -28.72
N ILE A 27 -13.25 -9.82 -28.67
CA ILE A 27 -14.48 -9.91 -29.48
C ILE A 27 -15.65 -10.11 -28.52
N ASP A 28 -16.62 -9.19 -28.56
CA ASP A 28 -17.85 -9.29 -27.79
C ASP A 28 -18.92 -10.05 -28.56
N GLY A 29 -19.11 -11.32 -28.22
CA GLY A 29 -20.17 -12.18 -28.72
C GLY A 29 -21.41 -12.24 -27.82
N SER A 30 -21.52 -11.40 -26.80
CA SER A 30 -22.55 -11.51 -25.75
C SER A 30 -23.99 -11.44 -26.30
N GLN A 31 -24.19 -10.77 -27.41
CA GLN A 31 -25.48 -10.63 -28.08
C GLN A 31 -25.67 -11.59 -29.27
N MET A 32 -24.67 -12.40 -29.58
CA MET A 32 -24.72 -13.38 -30.66
C MET A 32 -25.24 -14.70 -30.12
N PHE A 33 -26.53 -14.89 -30.19
CA PHE A 33 -27.15 -16.16 -29.79
C PHE A 33 -28.56 -16.31 -30.36
N THR A 34 -28.94 -17.54 -30.54
CA THR A 34 -30.31 -17.92 -30.84
C THR A 34 -30.94 -18.63 -29.63
N LYS A 35 -32.21 -18.34 -29.37
CA LYS A 35 -32.95 -19.06 -28.31
C LYS A 35 -33.24 -20.48 -28.76
N MET A 36 -32.87 -21.44 -27.95
CA MET A 36 -33.19 -22.85 -28.22
C MET A 36 -34.68 -23.07 -28.14
N ARG A 37 -35.22 -23.85 -29.11
CA ARG A 37 -36.63 -24.27 -29.11
C ARG A 37 -36.94 -25.14 -27.90
N LYS A 38 -36.03 -26.00 -27.51
CA LYS A 38 -36.10 -26.85 -26.31
C LYS A 38 -34.85 -26.67 -25.47
N SER A 39 -35.01 -26.33 -24.21
CA SER A 39 -33.89 -26.15 -23.32
C SER A 39 -33.20 -27.47 -22.98
N LEU A 40 -31.88 -27.46 -22.85
CA LEU A 40 -31.09 -28.56 -22.38
C LEU A 40 -30.63 -28.25 -20.94
N GLY A 41 -31.41 -28.67 -19.97
CA GLY A 41 -31.23 -28.26 -18.58
C GLY A 41 -31.38 -26.74 -18.41
N SER A 42 -30.34 -26.06 -17.87
CA SER A 42 -30.32 -24.62 -17.72
C SER A 42 -29.91 -23.87 -18.99
N LYS A 43 -29.40 -24.56 -20.01
CA LYS A 43 -28.99 -23.97 -21.28
C LYS A 43 -30.22 -23.62 -22.12
N ARG A 44 -30.36 -22.34 -22.45
CA ARG A 44 -31.48 -21.78 -23.23
C ARG A 44 -31.08 -21.05 -24.50
N LYS A 45 -29.78 -20.88 -24.70
CA LYS A 45 -29.19 -20.12 -25.80
C LYS A 45 -28.10 -20.95 -26.46
N GLU A 46 -27.97 -20.80 -27.77
CA GLU A 46 -26.91 -21.43 -28.55
C GLU A 46 -26.42 -20.47 -29.63
N LEU A 47 -25.21 -20.71 -30.13
CA LEU A 47 -24.68 -19.98 -31.28
C LEU A 47 -25.23 -20.65 -32.55
N ALA A 48 -25.93 -19.87 -33.38
CA ALA A 48 -26.31 -20.32 -34.71
C ALA A 48 -25.08 -20.38 -35.66
N PRO A 49 -25.12 -21.15 -36.73
CA PRO A 49 -24.03 -21.18 -37.71
C PRO A 49 -23.64 -19.79 -38.22
N ALA A 50 -24.62 -18.91 -38.43
CA ALA A 50 -24.39 -17.52 -38.87
C ALA A 50 -23.66 -16.68 -37.82
N ASP A 51 -23.92 -16.90 -36.51
CA ASP A 51 -23.22 -16.23 -35.44
C ASP A 51 -21.76 -16.68 -35.39
N ILE A 52 -21.51 -17.99 -35.57
CA ILE A 52 -20.15 -18.55 -35.61
C ILE A 52 -19.38 -17.97 -36.80
N GLU A 53 -20.01 -17.92 -37.99
CA GLU A 53 -19.40 -17.32 -39.16
C GLU A 53 -19.01 -15.85 -38.95
N THR A 54 -19.89 -15.10 -38.30
CA THR A 54 -19.66 -13.69 -37.97
C THR A 54 -18.48 -13.54 -36.99
N LEU A 55 -18.41 -14.37 -35.94
CA LEU A 55 -17.28 -14.37 -35.01
C LEU A 55 -15.96 -14.69 -35.69
N VAL A 56 -15.95 -15.67 -36.60
CA VAL A 56 -14.77 -16.04 -37.38
C VAL A 56 -14.34 -14.90 -38.31
N LYS A 57 -15.28 -14.22 -38.96
CA LYS A 57 -15.00 -13.04 -39.80
C LYS A 57 -14.41 -11.89 -38.98
N LEU A 58 -14.95 -11.58 -37.80
CA LEU A 58 -14.42 -10.56 -36.90
C LEU A 58 -12.99 -10.92 -36.46
N TYR A 59 -12.75 -12.17 -36.10
CA TYR A 59 -11.42 -12.64 -35.75
C TYR A 59 -10.43 -12.51 -36.90
N ALA A 60 -10.83 -12.91 -38.11
CA ALA A 60 -9.98 -12.86 -39.30
C ALA A 60 -9.67 -11.43 -39.73
N ALA A 61 -10.62 -10.50 -39.64
CA ALA A 61 -10.46 -9.12 -40.04
C ALA A 61 -9.47 -8.35 -39.15
N PHE A 62 -9.29 -8.75 -37.87
CA PHE A 62 -8.38 -8.17 -36.91
C PHE A 62 -8.56 -6.64 -36.76
N GLU A 63 -7.56 -5.83 -37.13
CA GLU A 63 -7.62 -4.36 -37.09
C GLU A 63 -8.60 -3.76 -38.11
N ASN A 64 -8.87 -4.48 -39.19
CA ASN A 64 -9.80 -4.05 -40.24
C ASN A 64 -11.25 -4.43 -39.95
N ALA A 65 -11.53 -4.93 -38.75
CA ALA A 65 -12.91 -5.21 -38.34
C ALA A 65 -13.63 -3.88 -38.04
N ASP A 66 -14.36 -3.36 -39.01
CA ASP A 66 -15.24 -2.20 -38.81
C ASP A 66 -16.50 -2.60 -38.03
N ASP A 67 -16.27 -3.01 -36.78
CA ASP A 67 -17.33 -3.46 -35.88
C ASP A 67 -16.93 -3.15 -34.42
N LYS A 68 -17.83 -2.46 -33.72
CA LYS A 68 -17.66 -2.13 -32.30
C LYS A 68 -17.49 -3.35 -31.39
N ARG A 69 -17.83 -4.54 -31.91
CA ARG A 69 -17.67 -5.81 -31.18
C ARG A 69 -16.25 -6.37 -31.23
N SER A 70 -15.39 -5.88 -32.11
CA SER A 70 -13.99 -6.31 -32.21
C SER A 70 -13.06 -5.13 -31.91
N MET A 71 -12.23 -5.27 -30.91
CA MET A 71 -11.27 -4.25 -30.49
C MET A 71 -9.90 -4.89 -30.34
N VAL A 72 -8.87 -4.23 -30.86
CA VAL A 72 -7.47 -4.67 -30.80
C VAL A 72 -6.69 -3.74 -29.87
N PHE A 73 -5.98 -4.31 -28.93
CA PHE A 73 -5.17 -3.60 -27.95
C PHE A 73 -3.72 -4.09 -27.98
N PRO A 74 -2.73 -3.21 -27.80
CA PRO A 74 -1.38 -3.66 -27.53
C PRO A 74 -1.36 -4.47 -26.22
N GLY A 75 -0.57 -5.54 -26.18
CA GLY A 75 -0.46 -6.41 -25.01
C GLY A 75 -0.07 -5.66 -23.74
N GLU A 76 0.67 -4.57 -23.89
CA GLU A 76 1.07 -3.67 -22.79
C GLU A 76 -0.13 -2.99 -22.09
N ALA A 77 -1.25 -2.81 -22.79
CA ALA A 77 -2.47 -2.23 -22.20
C ALA A 77 -3.06 -3.11 -21.08
N PHE A 78 -2.70 -4.40 -21.04
CA PHE A 78 -3.14 -5.35 -20.00
C PHE A 78 -2.09 -5.54 -18.91
N GLY A 79 -0.92 -4.90 -19.05
CA GLY A 79 0.15 -4.91 -18.06
C GLY A 79 0.06 -3.72 -17.13
N PHE A 80 0.45 -3.93 -15.88
CA PHE A 80 0.64 -2.84 -14.94
C PHE A 80 1.90 -3.09 -14.11
N ARG A 81 2.50 -2.02 -13.66
CA ARG A 81 3.59 -2.08 -12.67
C ARG A 81 3.04 -1.58 -11.35
N THR A 82 3.14 -2.42 -10.33
CA THR A 82 2.90 -1.97 -8.96
C THR A 82 4.17 -1.30 -8.47
N ILE A 83 4.04 -0.05 -8.07
CA ILE A 83 5.12 0.69 -7.39
C ILE A 83 4.67 0.98 -5.96
N THR A 84 5.56 0.77 -5.01
CA THR A 84 5.36 1.21 -3.64
C THR A 84 5.94 2.60 -3.52
N VAL A 85 5.09 3.57 -3.20
CA VAL A 85 5.53 4.94 -2.90
C VAL A 85 5.58 5.06 -1.38
N GLU A 86 6.77 5.22 -0.84
CA GLU A 86 7.00 5.43 0.58
C GLU A 86 7.33 6.90 0.81
N ARG A 87 6.68 7.51 1.81
CA ARG A 87 7.07 8.82 2.30
C ARG A 87 8.13 8.64 3.37
N PRO A 88 9.17 9.49 3.38
CA PRO A 88 10.14 9.44 4.46
C PRO A 88 9.49 9.91 5.77
N LEU A 89 9.76 9.21 6.85
CA LEU A 89 9.29 9.57 8.18
C LEU A 89 9.92 10.88 8.64
N ARG A 90 9.10 11.83 9.08
CA ARG A 90 9.49 13.11 9.64
C ARG A 90 8.84 13.29 11.00
N LEU A 91 9.64 13.47 12.04
CA LEU A 91 9.18 13.60 13.42
C LEU A 91 9.74 14.84 14.06
N ALA A 92 8.87 15.60 14.69
CA ALA A 92 9.23 16.58 15.69
C ALA A 92 9.01 15.97 17.08
N PHE A 93 9.74 16.46 18.07
CA PHE A 93 9.65 15.99 19.45
C PHE A 93 9.35 17.16 20.38
N THR A 94 8.43 16.93 21.33
CA THR A 94 8.03 17.91 22.34
C THR A 94 7.88 17.22 23.68
N ALA A 95 8.31 17.89 24.77
CA ALA A 95 8.22 17.37 26.13
C ALA A 95 7.08 18.01 26.94
N THR A 96 5.86 17.98 26.37
CA THR A 96 4.67 18.45 27.10
C THR A 96 4.33 17.50 28.26
N ALA A 97 3.60 17.99 29.25
CA ALA A 97 3.22 17.20 30.43
C ALA A 97 2.44 15.94 30.01
N ASP A 98 1.44 16.10 29.14
CA ASP A 98 0.60 14.99 28.65
C ASP A 98 1.44 13.91 27.94
N ARG A 99 2.42 14.31 27.13
CA ARG A 99 3.30 13.37 26.42
C ARG A 99 4.25 12.65 27.36
N ILE A 100 4.74 13.33 28.41
CA ILE A 100 5.55 12.70 29.46
C ILE A 100 4.71 11.64 30.18
N ASP A 101 3.45 11.94 30.50
CA ASP A 101 2.55 10.98 31.13
C ASP A 101 2.36 9.75 30.25
N VAL A 102 2.10 9.93 28.95
CA VAL A 102 2.02 8.82 27.99
C VAL A 102 3.32 8.00 27.94
N ALA A 103 4.48 8.67 28.03
CA ALA A 103 5.76 7.96 28.05
C ALA A 103 5.92 7.09 29.31
N ILE A 104 5.48 7.59 30.46
CA ILE A 104 5.54 6.85 31.73
C ILE A 104 4.54 5.70 31.75
N GLU A 105 3.37 5.86 31.15
CA GLU A 105 2.35 4.81 31.05
C GLU A 105 2.71 3.70 30.04
N ALA A 106 3.74 3.92 29.21
CA ALA A 106 4.15 2.93 28.24
C ALA A 106 4.59 1.61 28.90
N SER A 107 4.15 0.49 28.35
CA SER A 107 4.38 -0.86 28.91
C SER A 107 5.86 -1.20 29.16
N ALA A 108 6.78 -0.60 28.39
CA ALA A 108 8.22 -0.78 28.61
C ALA A 108 8.72 -0.05 29.86
N VAL A 109 8.11 1.08 30.20
CA VAL A 109 8.43 1.86 31.40
C VAL A 109 7.77 1.25 32.62
N GLN A 110 6.53 0.79 32.50
CA GLN A 110 5.78 0.14 33.57
C GLN A 110 6.42 -1.18 34.08
N LYS A 111 7.37 -1.74 33.34
CA LYS A 111 8.17 -2.89 33.79
C LYS A 111 9.36 -2.51 34.69
N LEU A 112 9.67 -1.23 34.81
CA LEU A 112 10.67 -0.73 35.73
C LEU A 112 10.10 -0.66 37.16
N ASP A 113 10.96 -0.63 38.16
CA ASP A 113 10.52 -0.38 39.51
C ASP A 113 10.00 1.06 39.70
N GLU A 114 9.16 1.28 40.69
CA GLU A 114 8.49 2.58 40.93
C GLU A 114 9.50 3.74 41.15
N VAL A 115 10.62 3.47 41.79
CA VAL A 115 11.65 4.47 42.03
C VAL A 115 12.27 4.94 40.72
N THR A 116 12.60 4.00 39.87
CA THR A 116 13.17 4.29 38.54
C THR A 116 12.14 5.00 37.63
N GLN A 117 10.85 4.62 37.70
CA GLN A 117 9.78 5.32 36.95
C GLN A 117 9.65 6.78 37.39
N GLU A 118 9.68 7.04 38.71
CA GLU A 118 9.60 8.40 39.23
C GLU A 118 10.84 9.23 38.88
N GLN A 119 12.03 8.64 38.96
CA GLN A 119 13.26 9.29 38.51
C GLN A 119 13.23 9.63 37.04
N LEU A 120 12.72 8.71 36.21
CA LEU A 120 12.53 8.92 34.76
C LEU A 120 11.55 10.08 34.51
N ARG A 121 10.42 10.10 35.21
CA ARG A 121 9.44 11.19 35.11
C ARG A 121 10.10 12.54 35.39
N ARG A 122 10.84 12.63 36.50
CA ARG A 122 11.58 13.86 36.89
C ARG A 122 12.61 14.25 35.83
N ALA A 123 13.36 13.29 35.31
CA ALA A 123 14.33 13.54 34.26
C ALA A 123 13.66 14.10 32.99
N LEU A 124 12.54 13.53 32.53
CA LEU A 124 11.80 14.02 31.37
C LEU A 124 11.21 15.41 31.61
N GLN A 125 10.82 15.74 32.85
CA GLN A 125 10.30 17.06 33.21
C GLN A 125 11.38 18.16 33.20
N THR A 126 12.67 17.82 33.16
CA THR A 126 13.76 18.80 32.98
C THR A 126 13.90 19.26 31.53
N LEU A 127 13.32 18.54 30.60
CA LEU A 127 13.30 18.96 29.19
C LEU A 127 12.48 20.24 29.04
N ASP A 128 12.96 21.15 28.17
CA ASP A 128 12.24 22.39 27.92
C ASP A 128 10.94 22.11 27.19
N ARG A 129 9.82 22.44 27.82
CA ARG A 129 8.46 22.19 27.31
C ARG A 129 8.08 23.04 26.09
N ASN A 130 8.78 24.16 25.88
CA ASN A 130 8.52 25.08 24.79
C ASN A 130 9.39 24.79 23.58
N THR A 131 10.40 23.93 23.72
CA THR A 131 11.29 23.56 22.62
C THR A 131 10.66 22.45 21.78
N VAL A 132 10.63 22.67 20.46
CA VAL A 132 10.28 21.66 19.46
C VAL A 132 11.58 21.22 18.76
N TRP A 133 11.98 19.98 19.02
CA TRP A 133 13.15 19.41 18.34
C TRP A 133 12.72 18.83 17.01
N LYS A 134 13.16 19.43 15.91
CA LYS A 134 12.83 19.00 14.55
C LYS A 134 13.77 17.94 13.99
N THR A 135 14.73 17.51 14.78
CA THR A 135 15.69 16.47 14.39
C THR A 135 15.82 15.44 15.52
N ARG A 136 15.85 14.16 15.18
CA ARG A 136 16.04 13.08 16.16
C ARG A 136 17.37 13.22 16.93
N PRO A 137 18.51 13.52 16.28
CA PRO A 137 19.78 13.71 17.00
C PRO A 137 19.76 14.82 18.05
N ALA A 138 19.11 15.95 17.76
CA ALA A 138 19.00 17.04 18.74
C ALA A 138 18.15 16.63 19.95
N PHE A 139 17.04 15.94 19.71
CA PHE A 139 16.23 15.39 20.79
C PHE A 139 16.99 14.32 21.60
N ASP A 140 17.73 13.41 20.96
CA ASP A 140 18.53 12.38 21.61
C ASP A 140 19.62 12.99 22.49
N GLN A 141 20.23 14.10 22.07
CA GLN A 141 21.21 14.82 22.87
C GLN A 141 20.56 15.43 24.11
N ALA A 142 19.38 16.06 23.96
CA ALA A 142 18.64 16.63 25.09
C ALA A 142 18.20 15.55 26.09
N LEU A 143 17.62 14.47 25.55
CA LEU A 143 17.22 13.31 26.37
C LEU A 143 18.41 12.67 27.09
N GLY A 144 19.54 12.50 26.40
CA GLY A 144 20.76 11.95 26.96
C GLY A 144 21.30 12.80 28.14
N LYS A 145 21.24 14.13 28.00
CA LYS A 145 21.62 15.06 29.11
C LYS A 145 20.67 14.93 30.31
N ALA A 146 19.35 14.90 30.05
CA ALA A 146 18.34 14.78 31.10
C ALA A 146 18.50 13.46 31.87
N LEU A 147 18.66 12.35 31.19
CA LEU A 147 18.88 11.03 31.80
C LEU A 147 20.22 10.96 32.54
N GLY A 148 21.28 11.49 31.93
CA GLY A 148 22.62 11.51 32.56
C GLY A 148 22.65 12.34 33.86
N SER A 149 21.97 13.50 33.87
CA SER A 149 21.86 14.33 35.08
C SER A 149 21.09 13.64 36.20
N ALA A 150 20.17 12.74 35.88
CA ALA A 150 19.44 11.91 36.82
C ALA A 150 20.17 10.61 37.19
N GLY A 151 21.35 10.35 36.62
CA GLY A 151 22.11 9.10 36.84
C GLY A 151 21.41 7.86 36.24
N LEU A 152 20.47 8.04 35.32
CA LEU A 152 19.67 6.96 34.77
C LEU A 152 20.27 6.38 33.47
N GLN A 153 20.36 5.06 33.44
CA GLN A 153 20.63 4.31 32.22
C GLN A 153 19.41 3.48 31.85
N VAL A 154 18.77 3.83 30.75
CA VAL A 154 17.58 3.14 30.29
C VAL A 154 17.86 2.29 29.05
N GLY A 155 17.27 1.10 28.99
CA GLY A 155 17.40 0.18 27.87
C GLY A 155 16.71 0.67 26.58
N SER A 156 17.04 0.04 25.46
CA SER A 156 16.48 0.36 24.15
C SER A 156 14.93 0.34 24.11
N PRO A 157 14.22 -0.61 24.77
CA PRO A 157 12.76 -0.60 24.78
C PRO A 157 12.16 0.66 25.42
N VAL A 158 12.74 1.11 26.52
CA VAL A 158 12.32 2.33 27.23
C VAL A 158 12.60 3.57 26.36
N ARG A 159 13.79 3.66 25.76
CA ARG A 159 14.11 4.76 24.83
C ARG A 159 13.13 4.83 23.66
N LYS A 160 12.78 3.69 23.06
CA LYS A 160 11.78 3.63 21.98
C LYS A 160 10.41 4.12 22.44
N ALA A 161 9.99 3.75 23.66
CA ALA A 161 8.72 4.21 24.23
C ALA A 161 8.71 5.74 24.44
N ILE A 162 9.81 6.31 24.96
CA ILE A 162 9.97 7.77 25.12
C ILE A 162 9.89 8.45 23.74
N HIS A 163 10.63 7.97 22.75
CA HIS A 163 10.59 8.51 21.39
C HIS A 163 9.18 8.48 20.82
N ALA A 164 8.48 7.36 20.96
CA ALA A 164 7.13 7.22 20.45
C ALA A 164 6.13 8.17 21.11
N ALA A 165 6.24 8.35 22.43
CA ALA A 165 5.34 9.20 23.19
C ALA A 165 5.59 10.70 22.96
N LEU A 166 6.87 11.11 22.84
CA LEU A 166 7.24 12.51 22.70
C LEU A 166 7.31 12.98 21.26
N SER A 167 7.13 12.09 20.26
CA SER A 167 7.17 12.44 18.84
C SER A 167 5.80 12.71 18.26
N GLU A 168 5.77 13.55 17.24
CA GLU A 168 4.63 13.74 16.35
C GLU A 168 5.10 13.88 14.91
N ARG A 169 4.23 13.55 13.96
CA ARG A 169 4.51 13.76 12.54
C ARG A 169 4.51 15.25 12.24
N ASP A 170 5.60 15.72 11.66
CA ASP A 170 5.77 17.11 11.24
C ASP A 170 6.50 17.16 9.89
N GLU A 171 5.80 17.60 8.86
CA GLU A 171 6.36 17.69 7.50
C GLU A 171 7.54 18.68 7.42
N THR A 172 7.64 19.61 8.35
CA THR A 172 8.73 20.59 8.43
C THR A 172 9.95 20.07 9.18
N ALA A 173 9.84 18.90 9.85
CA ALA A 173 10.96 18.26 10.53
C ALA A 173 11.91 17.58 9.52
N GLU A 174 13.14 17.33 9.96
CA GLU A 174 14.10 16.57 9.16
C GLU A 174 13.67 15.11 8.99
N ILE A 175 14.11 14.51 7.88
CA ILE A 175 13.86 13.10 7.59
C ILE A 175 14.56 12.24 8.65
N CYS A 176 13.79 11.36 9.28
CA CYS A 176 14.34 10.34 10.17
C CYS A 176 15.16 9.34 9.37
N ARG A 177 16.34 8.99 9.88
CA ARG A 177 17.26 8.07 9.23
C ARG A 177 17.56 6.88 10.16
N ASP A 178 17.75 5.72 9.53
CA ASP A 178 18.20 4.52 10.23
C ASP A 178 19.70 4.60 10.58
N ALA A 179 20.23 3.58 11.28
CA ALA A 179 21.64 3.49 11.65
C ALA A 179 22.60 3.45 10.44
N LYS A 180 22.10 3.15 9.23
CA LYS A 180 22.88 3.12 7.99
C LYS A 180 22.78 4.44 7.21
N GLY A 181 21.99 5.41 7.71
CA GLY A 181 21.77 6.70 7.08
C GLY A 181 20.67 6.71 6.03
N ASN A 182 19.94 5.61 5.81
CA ASN A 182 18.83 5.57 4.88
C ASN A 182 17.59 6.23 5.48
N PRO A 183 16.73 6.90 4.67
CA PRO A 183 15.45 7.38 5.13
C PRO A 183 14.59 6.25 5.72
N GLU A 184 14.04 6.47 6.91
CA GLU A 184 13.04 5.55 7.47
C GLU A 184 11.70 5.76 6.77
N PRO A 185 10.99 4.69 6.34
CA PRO A 185 9.65 4.82 5.78
C PRO A 185 8.66 5.25 6.86
N ASP A 186 7.69 6.10 6.48
CA ASP A 186 6.59 6.46 7.37
C ASP A 186 5.58 5.30 7.45
N PRO A 187 5.47 4.59 8.58
CA PRO A 187 4.46 3.56 8.73
C PRO A 187 3.07 4.21 8.70
N LYS A 188 2.21 3.70 7.83
CA LYS A 188 0.81 4.13 7.74
C LYS A 188 0.03 3.78 8.98
#